data_dbb9c6b5519122d2f4931def5ea80d92
#
_entry.id   dbb9c6b5519122d2f4931def5ea80d92
#
_cell.length_a   1.000
_cell.length_b   1.000
_cell.length_c   1.000
_cell.angle_alpha   90.00
_cell.angle_beta   90.00
_cell.angle_gamma   90.00
#
_symmetry.space_group_name_H-M   'P 1'
#
loop_
_entity.id
_entity.type
_entity.pdbx_description
1 polymer ?
#
loop_
_entity_poly.entity_id
_entity_poly.type
_entity_poly.pdbx_seq_one_letter_code
_entity_poly.pdbx_strand_id
1 'polypeptide(L)'
;MKKKSPTTFGYIMKCLNIQTVSMARALHVDASLISKWKNGDRTLSSKSIYFNDVIDYLLEQSTNTMHQNLQDALLALYPNIILEDETKIEHYLRLAINSKKTLQQSVSLPLSEKNTNSITTLVFERNEGRREAVERLLDFAESMESSGNLLFVENEDFHWLIENPTFAKKIANRIEALIHKGFHATFVLYYSSRHTHFTTFFDYCSSLIYHRNVDWYCHSYYDDVVINFSFVILNEAISLLGSSSKQTASSTLVFHDPSLVLTHQLMCQHIIEQSTPLFEEFRISQSYDVLNEISHFRKKGTLYSCLPAPAFLSVQKDLLEEILEDNDLPDKTIKHCIGINRSLRHVMEQYFSPSSKYYNEPFIYIFRLEELIRRGHQEKLRSRSLTLTCGTPVFVKKAHFAQELRYLAHKLQKHPNLQVALVSEKDDIVLPAINCWCKKDTWMVQMNKSGFRISSEYNIVSAASSQWEHCLRSVPAERRDNIPVSHFLLELATDIEENPSID
;
A
#
# COMPACT_ATOMS: atom_id res chain seq x y z
N MET A 1 -13.09 20.83 48.84
CA MET A 1 -14.16 20.41 47.92
C MET A 1 -13.56 19.45 46.88
N LYS A 2 -13.93 18.18 46.85
CA LYS A 2 -13.47 17.26 45.82
C LYS A 2 -14.08 17.70 44.49
N LYS A 3 -13.26 18.04 43.50
CA LYS A 3 -13.72 18.23 42.11
C LYS A 3 -14.34 16.93 41.63
N LYS A 4 -15.62 16.91 41.38
CA LYS A 4 -16.34 15.78 40.77
C LYS A 4 -15.85 15.66 39.32
N SER A 5 -15.59 14.44 38.86
CA SER A 5 -15.22 14.17 37.49
C SER A 5 -16.38 14.51 36.54
N PRO A 6 -16.10 15.09 35.36
CA PRO A 6 -17.15 15.44 34.41
C PRO A 6 -17.88 14.17 33.95
N THR A 7 -19.18 14.28 33.72
CA THR A 7 -19.96 13.21 33.09
C THR A 7 -19.64 13.08 31.60
N THR A 8 -19.97 11.96 30.97
CA THR A 8 -19.87 11.76 29.52
C THR A 8 -20.61 12.88 28.76
N PHE A 9 -21.79 13.28 29.24
CA PHE A 9 -22.52 14.44 28.71
C PHE A 9 -21.71 15.74 28.81
N GLY A 10 -21.12 16.00 29.99
CA GLY A 10 -20.29 17.18 30.20
C GLY A 10 -19.02 17.20 29.33
N TYR A 11 -18.47 16.04 29.05
CA TYR A 11 -17.33 15.86 28.12
C TYR A 11 -17.72 16.20 26.68
N ILE A 12 -18.83 15.63 26.16
CA ILE A 12 -19.33 15.91 24.82
C ILE A 12 -19.65 17.41 24.64
N MET A 13 -20.35 18.02 25.62
CA MET A 13 -20.58 19.46 25.60
C MET A 13 -19.30 20.29 25.49
N LYS A 14 -18.22 19.84 26.15
CA LYS A 14 -16.92 20.50 26.09
C LYS A 14 -16.26 20.35 24.72
N CYS A 15 -16.28 19.16 24.13
CA CYS A 15 -15.73 18.88 22.79
C CYS A 15 -16.45 19.71 21.70
N LEU A 16 -17.78 19.87 21.84
CA LEU A 16 -18.59 20.69 20.93
C LEU A 16 -18.60 22.18 21.30
N ASN A 17 -17.83 22.61 22.30
CA ASN A 17 -17.76 23.99 22.82
C ASN A 17 -19.16 24.59 23.14
N ILE A 18 -20.09 23.75 23.64
CA ILE A 18 -21.46 24.16 23.96
C ILE A 18 -21.51 24.79 25.35
N GLN A 19 -22.02 26.03 25.41
CA GLN A 19 -22.25 26.69 26.68
C GLN A 19 -23.56 26.24 27.32
N THR A 20 -23.55 26.05 28.65
CA THR A 20 -24.73 25.62 29.46
C THR A 20 -25.94 26.51 29.23
N VAL A 21 -25.74 27.84 29.15
CA VAL A 21 -26.82 28.80 28.95
C VAL A 21 -27.44 28.71 27.56
N SER A 22 -26.62 28.49 26.52
CA SER A 22 -27.07 28.37 25.13
C SER A 22 -27.97 27.14 24.96
N MET A 23 -27.52 26.00 25.51
CA MET A 23 -28.29 24.75 25.47
C MET A 23 -29.61 24.85 26.30
N ALA A 24 -29.53 25.47 27.49
CA ALA A 24 -30.72 25.66 28.35
C ALA A 24 -31.78 26.49 27.63
N ARG A 25 -31.40 27.55 26.93
CA ARG A 25 -32.28 28.40 26.12
C ARG A 25 -32.91 27.61 24.97
N ALA A 26 -32.10 26.83 24.22
CA ALA A 26 -32.61 26.03 23.10
C ALA A 26 -33.60 24.95 23.53
N LEU A 27 -33.36 24.33 24.66
CA LEU A 27 -34.21 23.26 25.21
C LEU A 27 -35.35 23.78 26.10
N HIS A 28 -35.51 25.11 26.28
CA HIS A 28 -36.49 25.77 27.14
C HIS A 28 -36.49 25.23 28.60
N VAL A 29 -35.29 24.98 29.15
CA VAL A 29 -35.09 24.49 30.50
C VAL A 29 -34.21 25.43 31.31
N ASP A 30 -34.23 25.28 32.64
CA ASP A 30 -33.35 26.04 33.53
C ASP A 30 -31.88 25.64 33.36
N ALA A 31 -30.99 26.63 33.29
CA ALA A 31 -29.55 26.39 33.12
C ALA A 31 -28.96 25.54 34.27
N SER A 32 -29.54 25.60 35.47
CA SER A 32 -29.15 24.75 36.60
C SER A 32 -29.39 23.27 36.33
N LEU A 33 -30.43 22.92 35.53
CA LEU A 33 -30.70 21.55 35.14
C LEU A 33 -29.61 20.99 34.25
N ILE A 34 -29.19 21.76 33.22
CA ILE A 34 -28.07 21.40 32.33
C ILE A 34 -26.79 21.27 33.16
N SER A 35 -26.54 22.21 34.08
CA SER A 35 -25.37 22.16 34.98
C SER A 35 -25.36 20.89 35.84
N LYS A 36 -26.52 20.47 36.38
CA LYS A 36 -26.65 19.25 37.17
C LYS A 36 -26.36 17.99 36.34
N TRP A 37 -26.82 17.93 35.06
CA TRP A 37 -26.47 16.83 34.16
C TRP A 37 -25.00 16.83 33.82
N LYS A 38 -24.41 17.99 33.51
CA LYS A 38 -23.01 18.17 33.21
C LYS A 38 -22.08 17.72 34.33
N ASN A 39 -22.47 18.03 35.59
CA ASN A 39 -21.65 17.74 36.77
C ASN A 39 -21.99 16.40 37.42
N GLY A 40 -22.99 15.66 36.92
CA GLY A 40 -23.42 14.39 37.47
C GLY A 40 -24.26 14.45 38.75
N ASP A 41 -24.73 15.66 39.13
CA ASP A 41 -25.63 15.83 40.26
C ASP A 41 -27.05 15.29 39.97
N ARG A 42 -27.35 15.14 38.67
CA ARG A 42 -28.56 14.47 38.16
C ARG A 42 -28.20 13.71 36.89
N THR A 43 -28.72 12.49 36.77
CA THR A 43 -28.47 11.65 35.58
C THR A 43 -29.48 12.01 34.48
N LEU A 44 -28.98 12.26 33.27
CA LEU A 44 -29.76 12.30 32.05
C LEU A 44 -29.85 10.87 31.51
N SER A 45 -31.01 10.26 31.54
CA SER A 45 -31.25 8.89 31.08
C SER A 45 -32.28 8.87 29.94
N SER A 46 -32.31 7.77 29.19
CA SER A 46 -33.27 7.55 28.09
C SER A 46 -34.76 7.64 28.54
N LYS A 47 -35.05 7.59 29.87
CA LYS A 47 -36.39 7.80 30.43
C LYS A 47 -36.73 9.27 30.67
N SER A 48 -35.79 10.18 30.51
CA SER A 48 -36.02 11.62 30.66
C SER A 48 -36.79 12.16 29.46
N ILE A 49 -37.81 12.99 29.71
CA ILE A 49 -38.57 13.68 28.65
C ILE A 49 -37.66 14.58 27.77
N TYR A 50 -36.54 15.01 28.29
CA TYR A 50 -35.57 15.87 27.58
C TYR A 50 -34.49 15.09 26.84
N PHE A 51 -34.49 13.74 26.90
CA PHE A 51 -33.38 12.95 26.39
C PHE A 51 -33.22 13.10 24.87
N ASN A 52 -34.33 12.99 24.13
CA ASN A 52 -34.31 13.13 22.68
C ASN A 52 -33.96 14.56 22.24
N ASP A 53 -34.55 15.57 22.86
CA ASP A 53 -34.27 16.97 22.55
C ASP A 53 -32.80 17.33 22.78
N VAL A 54 -32.17 16.71 23.79
CA VAL A 54 -30.73 16.85 24.04
C VAL A 54 -29.90 16.19 22.93
N ILE A 55 -30.27 14.98 22.49
CA ILE A 55 -29.59 14.28 21.40
C ILE A 55 -29.69 15.11 20.12
N ASP A 56 -30.90 15.54 19.76
CA ASP A 56 -31.15 16.32 18.54
C ASP A 56 -30.38 17.63 18.55
N TYR A 57 -30.33 18.33 19.66
CA TYR A 57 -29.55 19.56 19.82
C TYR A 57 -28.02 19.32 19.65
N LEU A 58 -27.49 18.23 20.20
CA LEU A 58 -26.08 17.91 20.08
C LEU A 58 -25.70 17.53 18.63
N LEU A 59 -26.57 16.82 17.93
CA LEU A 59 -26.40 16.51 16.52
C LEU A 59 -26.46 17.76 15.66
N GLU A 60 -27.43 18.64 15.88
CA GLU A 60 -27.56 19.92 15.16
C GLU A 60 -26.33 20.84 15.38
N GLN A 61 -25.81 20.91 16.60
CA GLN A 61 -24.60 21.67 16.87
C GLN A 61 -23.36 21.04 16.23
N SER A 62 -23.33 19.73 16.02
CA SER A 62 -22.23 19.07 15.34
C SER A 62 -22.22 19.38 13.84
N THR A 63 -23.39 19.52 13.19
CA THR A 63 -23.49 19.89 11.75
C THR A 63 -23.00 21.30 11.49
N ASN A 64 -23.19 22.22 12.45
CA ASN A 64 -22.74 23.62 12.33
C ASN A 64 -21.23 23.83 12.56
N THR A 65 -20.52 22.85 13.16
CA THR A 65 -19.10 22.96 13.56
C THR A 65 -18.17 21.94 12.90
N MET A 66 -18.47 21.48 11.68
CA MET A 66 -17.84 20.31 11.07
C MET A 66 -18.03 19.05 11.95
N HIS A 67 -18.68 18.03 11.43
CA HIS A 67 -19.03 16.75 12.08
C HIS A 67 -17.90 16.08 12.87
N GLN A 68 -16.67 16.49 12.64
CA GLN A 68 -15.43 15.91 13.15
C GLN A 68 -15.34 15.93 14.68
N ASN A 69 -15.69 17.06 15.34
CA ASN A 69 -15.56 17.18 16.80
C ASN A 69 -16.43 16.20 17.60
N LEU A 70 -17.65 15.87 17.09
CA LEU A 70 -18.51 14.88 17.73
C LEU A 70 -18.01 13.45 17.47
N GLN A 71 -17.58 13.17 16.25
CA GLN A 71 -16.98 11.89 15.90
C GLN A 71 -15.74 11.60 16.74
N ASP A 72 -14.84 12.58 16.86
CA ASP A 72 -13.63 12.47 17.69
C ASP A 72 -13.96 12.24 19.17
N ALA A 73 -14.98 12.93 19.68
CA ALA A 73 -15.44 12.73 21.06
C ALA A 73 -16.04 11.31 21.27
N LEU A 74 -16.76 10.78 20.28
CA LEU A 74 -17.32 9.42 20.35
C LEU A 74 -16.23 8.35 20.17
N LEU A 75 -15.26 8.56 19.29
CA LEU A 75 -14.09 7.67 19.11
C LEU A 75 -13.25 7.62 20.37
N ALA A 76 -13.06 8.75 21.05
CA ALA A 76 -12.37 8.79 22.35
C ALA A 76 -13.12 8.01 23.46
N LEU A 77 -14.44 7.93 23.39
CA LEU A 77 -15.26 7.16 24.34
C LEU A 77 -15.38 5.68 23.96
N TYR A 78 -15.26 5.36 22.68
CA TYR A 78 -15.43 4.03 22.08
C TYR A 78 -14.40 3.80 20.99
N PRO A 79 -13.15 3.46 21.30
CA PRO A 79 -12.03 3.41 20.33
C PRO A 79 -12.22 2.40 19.17
N ASN A 80 -13.12 1.44 19.31
CA ASN A 80 -13.31 0.35 18.34
C ASN A 80 -14.59 0.48 17.50
N ILE A 81 -15.12 1.69 17.31
CA ILE A 81 -16.33 1.91 16.52
C ILE A 81 -15.97 2.50 15.15
N ILE A 82 -16.78 2.14 14.16
CA ILE A 82 -16.72 2.71 12.81
C ILE A 82 -17.98 3.58 12.62
N LEU A 83 -17.79 4.89 12.51
CA LEU A 83 -18.85 5.89 12.32
C LEU A 83 -19.01 6.20 10.81
N GLU A 84 -19.71 5.31 10.08
CA GLU A 84 -19.85 5.42 8.62
C GLU A 84 -21.02 6.31 8.18
N ASP A 85 -22.00 6.52 9.06
CA ASP A 85 -23.20 7.29 8.76
C ASP A 85 -23.76 8.02 10.01
N GLU A 86 -24.69 8.96 9.79
CA GLU A 86 -25.33 9.74 10.85
C GLU A 86 -26.11 8.87 11.84
N THR A 87 -26.67 7.75 11.40
CA THR A 87 -27.46 6.85 12.25
C THR A 87 -26.58 6.14 13.26
N LYS A 88 -25.34 5.80 12.88
CA LYS A 88 -24.34 5.25 13.81
C LYS A 88 -23.85 6.30 14.79
N ILE A 89 -23.63 7.53 14.36
CA ILE A 89 -23.24 8.66 15.23
C ILE A 89 -24.32 8.89 16.29
N GLU A 90 -25.59 8.97 15.91
CA GLU A 90 -26.72 9.10 16.82
C GLU A 90 -26.81 7.93 17.82
N HIS A 91 -26.65 6.70 17.32
CA HIS A 91 -26.69 5.50 18.16
C HIS A 91 -25.63 5.54 19.26
N TYR A 92 -24.38 5.83 18.92
CA TYR A 92 -23.29 5.89 19.90
C TYR A 92 -23.37 7.12 20.81
N LEU A 93 -23.91 8.23 20.33
CA LEU A 93 -24.21 9.40 21.18
C LEU A 93 -25.22 9.06 22.23
N ARG A 94 -26.31 8.36 21.87
CA ARG A 94 -27.35 7.86 22.81
C ARG A 94 -26.77 6.91 23.85
N LEU A 95 -25.89 5.98 23.43
CA LEU A 95 -25.17 5.08 24.33
C LEU A 95 -24.26 5.83 25.29
N ALA A 96 -23.51 6.80 24.79
CA ALA A 96 -22.55 7.60 25.55
C ALA A 96 -23.27 8.38 26.69
N ILE A 97 -24.38 9.04 26.38
CA ILE A 97 -25.11 9.86 27.35
C ILE A 97 -25.87 8.98 28.36
N ASN A 98 -26.39 7.82 27.93
CA ASN A 98 -27.10 6.90 28.80
C ASN A 98 -26.15 6.05 29.68
N SER A 99 -24.86 6.02 29.35
CA SER A 99 -23.86 5.28 30.11
C SER A 99 -23.62 5.93 31.48
N LYS A 100 -23.78 5.16 32.57
CA LYS A 100 -23.40 5.60 33.92
C LYS A 100 -21.88 5.62 34.16
N LYS A 101 -21.08 5.45 33.11
CA LYS A 101 -19.62 5.52 33.21
C LYS A 101 -19.23 6.97 33.47
N THR A 102 -18.85 7.28 34.70
CA THR A 102 -18.03 8.44 34.99
C THR A 102 -16.69 8.28 34.23
N LEU A 103 -16.22 9.33 33.60
CA LEU A 103 -14.95 9.40 32.87
C LEU A 103 -13.69 9.02 33.71
N GLN A 104 -13.87 8.52 34.91
CA GLN A 104 -12.78 8.09 35.80
C GLN A 104 -12.06 6.83 35.36
N GLN A 105 -12.48 6.14 34.28
CA GLN A 105 -11.84 4.89 33.83
C GLN A 105 -11.23 4.93 32.42
N SER A 106 -11.30 6.02 31.69
CA SER A 106 -10.73 6.05 30.34
C SER A 106 -9.84 7.24 29.96
N VAL A 107 -9.74 8.30 30.71
CA VAL A 107 -8.76 9.37 30.49
C VAL A 107 -8.38 10.01 31.83
N SER A 108 -7.65 9.30 32.65
CA SER A 108 -6.78 9.94 33.63
C SER A 108 -5.35 9.80 33.09
N LEU A 109 -4.84 10.86 32.50
CA LEU A 109 -3.42 11.14 32.63
C LEU A 109 -3.15 11.15 34.14
N PRO A 110 -2.43 10.20 34.73
CA PRO A 110 -2.01 10.30 36.12
C PRO A 110 -0.81 11.26 36.16
N LEU A 111 -1.09 12.55 36.18
CA LEU A 111 -0.17 13.47 36.79
C LEU A 111 -0.39 13.42 38.30
N SER A 112 0.56 12.75 38.96
CA SER A 112 0.76 12.58 40.40
C SER A 112 -0.20 11.66 41.17
N GLU A 113 0.22 10.46 41.41
CA GLU A 113 0.52 10.02 42.79
C GLU A 113 1.36 8.73 42.73
N LYS A 114 2.44 8.74 43.46
CA LYS A 114 3.39 7.69 43.77
C LYS A 114 2.83 6.27 43.66
N ASN A 115 2.91 5.69 42.48
CA ASN A 115 3.15 4.28 42.29
C ASN A 115 4.38 4.18 41.40
N THR A 116 5.45 3.76 41.97
CA THR A 116 6.73 3.44 41.34
C THR A 116 6.59 2.20 40.47
N ASN A 117 5.66 2.20 39.52
CA ASN A 117 5.82 1.42 38.31
C ASN A 117 6.65 2.31 37.38
N SER A 118 7.96 2.13 37.46
CA SER A 118 8.89 2.72 36.52
C SER A 118 8.37 2.42 35.12
N ILE A 119 7.95 3.47 34.40
CA ILE A 119 7.81 3.37 32.95
C ILE A 119 9.20 3.03 32.45
N THR A 120 9.44 1.75 32.17
CA THR A 120 10.74 1.28 31.70
C THR A 120 10.82 1.66 30.23
N THR A 121 11.22 2.89 29.95
CA THR A 121 11.56 3.30 28.61
C THR A 121 12.95 2.74 28.31
N LEU A 122 13.03 1.82 27.35
CA LEU A 122 14.30 1.35 26.84
C LEU A 122 14.88 2.38 25.90
N VAL A 123 16.14 2.75 26.15
CA VAL A 123 16.87 3.72 25.32
C VAL A 123 17.97 2.97 24.59
N PHE A 124 17.98 3.08 23.28
CA PHE A 124 19.02 2.53 22.41
C PHE A 124 19.81 3.67 21.80
N GLU A 125 21.11 3.63 21.94
CA GLU A 125 21.99 4.70 21.47
C GLU A 125 22.57 4.38 20.09
N ARG A 126 22.77 5.41 19.28
CA ARG A 126 23.35 5.37 17.93
C ARG A 126 22.53 4.53 16.93
N ASN A 127 23.05 4.44 15.74
CA ASN A 127 22.39 3.68 14.64
C ASN A 127 22.38 2.18 14.92
N GLU A 128 23.43 1.63 15.56
CA GLU A 128 23.48 0.22 15.98
C GLU A 128 22.35 -0.11 16.95
N GLY A 129 22.13 0.75 17.95
CA GLY A 129 21.06 0.58 18.91
C GLY A 129 19.69 0.67 18.24
N ARG A 130 19.51 1.61 17.28
CA ARG A 130 18.26 1.70 16.50
C ARG A 130 17.99 0.41 15.72
N ARG A 131 19.01 -0.13 15.06
CA ARG A 131 18.91 -1.41 14.37
C ARG A 131 18.50 -2.55 15.30
N GLU A 132 19.11 -2.62 16.49
CA GLU A 132 18.72 -3.58 17.52
C GLU A 132 17.26 -3.42 17.98
N ALA A 133 16.82 -2.19 18.21
CA ALA A 133 15.43 -1.91 18.61
C ALA A 133 14.43 -2.38 17.52
N VAL A 134 14.73 -2.12 16.24
CA VAL A 134 13.90 -2.58 15.11
C VAL A 134 13.91 -4.12 15.01
N GLU A 135 15.06 -4.78 15.19
CA GLU A 135 15.11 -6.24 15.21
C GLU A 135 14.22 -6.81 16.31
N ARG A 136 14.28 -6.28 17.53
CA ARG A 136 13.45 -6.74 18.66
C ARG A 136 11.95 -6.55 18.38
N LEU A 137 11.57 -5.44 17.74
CA LEU A 137 10.17 -5.21 17.32
C LEU A 137 9.73 -6.27 16.30
N LEU A 138 10.59 -6.59 15.33
CA LEU A 138 10.29 -7.63 14.33
C LEU A 138 10.27 -9.03 14.94
N ASP A 139 11.17 -9.34 15.92
CA ASP A 139 11.13 -10.60 16.70
C ASP A 139 9.76 -10.76 17.38
N PHE A 140 9.27 -9.68 17.98
CA PHE A 140 7.94 -9.68 18.60
C PHE A 140 6.82 -9.88 17.56
N ALA A 141 6.88 -9.19 16.41
CA ALA A 141 5.91 -9.35 15.33
C ALA A 141 5.90 -10.80 14.79
N GLU A 142 7.07 -11.41 14.63
CA GLU A 142 7.21 -12.79 14.17
C GLU A 142 6.63 -13.82 15.16
N SER A 143 6.66 -13.50 16.45
CA SER A 143 6.11 -14.35 17.52
C SER A 143 4.57 -14.27 17.65
N MET A 144 3.94 -13.27 17.02
CA MET A 144 2.49 -13.10 17.05
C MET A 144 1.79 -14.21 16.27
N GLU A 145 0.69 -14.75 16.82
CA GLU A 145 -0.15 -15.74 16.15
C GLU A 145 -1.10 -15.08 15.13
N SER A 146 -1.46 -13.82 15.34
CA SER A 146 -2.34 -13.05 14.47
C SER A 146 -1.56 -12.12 13.54
N SER A 147 -2.14 -11.80 12.39
CA SER A 147 -1.64 -10.73 11.51
C SER A 147 -1.73 -9.36 12.20
N GLY A 148 -0.96 -8.39 11.71
CA GLY A 148 -0.90 -7.06 12.29
C GLY A 148 -0.53 -5.99 11.28
N ASN A 149 -0.39 -4.76 11.79
CA ASN A 149 0.01 -3.59 11.01
C ASN A 149 1.38 -3.09 11.47
N LEU A 150 2.26 -2.90 10.52
CA LEU A 150 3.55 -2.24 10.68
C LEU A 150 3.49 -0.86 10.05
N LEU A 151 3.80 0.16 10.80
CA LEU A 151 3.81 1.54 10.33
C LEU A 151 5.22 2.12 10.48
N PHE A 152 5.78 2.60 9.39
CA PHE A 152 7.07 3.27 9.32
C PHE A 152 6.86 4.71 8.87
N VAL A 153 7.22 5.67 9.71
CA VAL A 153 7.23 7.10 9.36
C VAL A 153 8.66 7.58 9.48
N GLU A 154 9.24 8.00 8.37
CA GLU A 154 10.65 8.32 8.30
C GLU A 154 10.86 9.73 7.76
N ASN A 155 11.31 10.61 8.65
CA ASN A 155 11.70 11.99 8.33
C ASN A 155 13.23 12.18 8.39
N GLU A 156 13.98 11.10 8.47
CA GLU A 156 15.44 11.10 8.40
C GLU A 156 15.91 10.65 7.01
N ASP A 157 17.22 10.69 6.78
CA ASP A 157 17.82 10.33 5.49
C ASP A 157 18.12 8.83 5.32
N PHE A 158 17.51 7.96 6.14
CA PHE A 158 17.74 6.51 6.17
C PHE A 158 19.19 6.07 6.45
N HIS A 159 20.08 6.97 6.86
CA HIS A 159 21.48 6.65 7.05
C HIS A 159 21.67 5.46 8.00
N TRP A 160 20.90 5.39 9.08
CA TRP A 160 20.93 4.30 10.05
C TRP A 160 20.66 2.91 9.43
N LEU A 161 19.92 2.87 8.32
CA LEU A 161 19.56 1.64 7.60
C LEU A 161 20.57 1.34 6.48
N ILE A 162 20.84 2.33 5.61
CA ILE A 162 21.63 2.14 4.39
C ILE A 162 23.13 2.03 4.62
N GLU A 163 23.66 2.54 5.74
CA GLU A 163 25.07 2.37 6.08
C GLU A 163 25.44 0.89 6.32
N ASN A 164 24.45 0.02 6.55
CA ASN A 164 24.61 -1.42 6.67
C ASN A 164 23.72 -2.16 5.64
N PRO A 165 24.20 -2.39 4.42
CA PRO A 165 23.43 -3.04 3.36
C PRO A 165 22.92 -4.43 3.71
N THR A 166 23.71 -5.22 4.45
CA THR A 166 23.33 -6.56 4.90
C THR A 166 22.14 -6.49 5.86
N PHE A 167 22.17 -5.54 6.78
CA PHE A 167 21.07 -5.30 7.70
C PHE A 167 19.81 -4.82 6.94
N ALA A 168 19.94 -3.88 6.04
CA ALA A 168 18.82 -3.34 5.27
C ALA A 168 18.09 -4.45 4.48
N LYS A 169 18.84 -5.30 3.79
CA LYS A 169 18.27 -6.48 3.09
C LYS A 169 17.63 -7.48 4.06
N LYS A 170 18.27 -7.75 5.20
CA LYS A 170 17.71 -8.63 6.24
C LYS A 170 16.36 -8.14 6.73
N ILE A 171 16.24 -6.83 7.03
CA ILE A 171 14.99 -6.22 7.49
C ILE A 171 13.91 -6.26 6.40
N ALA A 172 14.25 -5.93 5.16
CA ALA A 172 13.30 -6.03 4.04
C ALA A 172 12.75 -7.46 3.88
N ASN A 173 13.60 -8.48 3.94
CA ASN A 173 13.20 -9.89 3.87
C ASN A 173 12.31 -10.30 5.04
N ARG A 174 12.59 -9.83 6.27
CA ARG A 174 11.77 -10.10 7.45
C ARG A 174 10.38 -9.46 7.33
N ILE A 175 10.31 -8.22 6.88
CA ILE A 175 9.04 -7.53 6.63
C ILE A 175 8.25 -8.28 5.54
N GLU A 176 8.91 -8.71 4.47
CA GLU A 176 8.28 -9.51 3.41
C GLU A 176 7.71 -10.83 3.96
N ALA A 177 8.45 -11.53 4.82
CA ALA A 177 7.96 -12.74 5.48
C ALA A 177 6.73 -12.48 6.37
N LEU A 178 6.69 -11.36 7.10
CA LEU A 178 5.52 -10.93 7.87
C LEU A 178 4.32 -10.62 6.96
N ILE A 179 4.55 -9.97 5.82
CA ILE A 179 3.49 -9.71 4.83
C ILE A 179 2.91 -11.02 4.30
N HIS A 180 3.73 -12.03 4.06
CA HIS A 180 3.27 -13.37 3.69
C HIS A 180 2.45 -14.07 4.79
N LYS A 181 2.69 -13.74 6.07
CA LYS A 181 1.85 -14.16 7.20
C LYS A 181 0.54 -13.36 7.32
N GLY A 182 0.31 -12.36 6.45
CA GLY A 182 -0.91 -11.55 6.43
C GLY A 182 -0.77 -10.18 7.10
N PHE A 183 0.44 -9.77 7.48
CA PHE A 183 0.67 -8.40 7.95
C PHE A 183 0.47 -7.39 6.84
N HIS A 184 0.13 -6.16 7.23
CA HIS A 184 0.12 -4.99 6.37
C HIS A 184 1.23 -4.03 6.80
N ALA A 185 1.95 -3.46 5.85
CA ALA A 185 3.00 -2.47 6.13
C ALA A 185 2.68 -1.14 5.46
N THR A 186 2.83 -0.05 6.17
CA THR A 186 2.66 1.31 5.65
C THR A 186 3.97 2.09 5.84
N PHE A 187 4.47 2.66 4.76
CA PHE A 187 5.64 3.52 4.77
C PHE A 187 5.26 4.95 4.43
N VAL A 188 5.63 5.90 5.28
CA VAL A 188 5.47 7.32 5.05
C VAL A 188 6.86 7.95 5.00
N LEU A 189 7.22 8.47 3.84
CA LEU A 189 8.53 9.01 3.55
C LEU A 189 8.45 10.52 3.40
N TYR A 190 9.38 11.25 4.03
CA TYR A 190 9.45 12.70 3.89
C TYR A 190 10.41 13.08 2.78
N TYR A 191 9.89 13.68 1.71
CA TYR A 191 10.72 14.23 0.65
C TYR A 191 11.28 15.58 1.04
N SER A 192 12.59 15.65 1.22
CA SER A 192 13.31 16.90 1.34
C SER A 192 14.46 16.91 0.32
N SER A 193 14.84 18.10 -0.12
CA SER A 193 16.02 18.29 -1.00
C SER A 193 17.35 17.81 -0.38
N ARG A 194 17.32 17.46 0.91
CA ARG A 194 18.49 16.97 1.68
C ARG A 194 18.59 15.45 1.69
N HIS A 195 17.55 14.73 1.27
CA HIS A 195 17.52 13.26 1.26
C HIS A 195 18.09 12.73 -0.05
N THR A 196 19.34 12.33 -0.02
CA THR A 196 20.07 11.80 -1.19
C THR A 196 19.99 10.28 -1.33
N HIS A 197 19.37 9.59 -0.37
CA HIS A 197 19.46 8.14 -0.23
C HIS A 197 18.18 7.37 -0.57
N PHE A 198 17.15 8.05 -1.10
CA PHE A 198 15.88 7.38 -1.46
C PHE A 198 16.06 6.24 -2.46
N THR A 199 16.83 6.45 -3.50
CA THR A 199 17.07 5.40 -4.51
C THR A 199 17.71 4.18 -3.85
N THR A 200 18.75 4.38 -3.03
CA THR A 200 19.41 3.29 -2.30
C THR A 200 18.48 2.58 -1.33
N PHE A 201 17.61 3.34 -0.64
CA PHE A 201 16.59 2.76 0.24
C PHE A 201 15.62 1.87 -0.55
N PHE A 202 15.08 2.36 -1.67
CA PHE A 202 14.19 1.58 -2.52
C PHE A 202 14.89 0.39 -3.17
N ASP A 203 16.18 0.47 -3.49
CA ASP A 203 16.95 -0.67 -3.98
C ASP A 203 16.99 -1.82 -2.95
N TYR A 204 17.18 -1.49 -1.66
CA TYR A 204 17.16 -2.50 -0.60
C TYR A 204 15.76 -3.03 -0.29
N CYS A 205 14.75 -2.19 -0.40
CA CYS A 205 13.35 -2.52 -0.15
C CYS A 205 12.58 -2.90 -1.43
N SER A 206 13.29 -3.19 -2.53
CA SER A 206 12.68 -3.40 -3.84
C SER A 206 11.64 -4.52 -3.87
N SER A 207 11.83 -5.60 -3.11
CA SER A 207 10.85 -6.67 -2.98
C SER A 207 9.51 -6.16 -2.40
N LEU A 208 9.56 -5.22 -1.45
CA LEU A 208 8.39 -4.66 -0.80
C LEU A 208 7.57 -3.73 -1.72
N ILE A 209 8.20 -3.11 -2.73
CA ILE A 209 7.51 -2.23 -3.69
C ILE A 209 6.41 -2.98 -4.46
N TYR A 210 6.59 -4.28 -4.66
CA TYR A 210 5.66 -5.10 -5.46
C TYR A 210 4.56 -5.77 -4.63
N HIS A 211 4.57 -5.64 -3.30
CA HIS A 211 3.58 -6.26 -2.45
C HIS A 211 2.31 -5.40 -2.30
N ARG A 212 1.15 -6.04 -2.46
CA ARG A 212 -0.15 -5.39 -2.30
C ARG A 212 -0.41 -4.91 -0.88
N ASN A 213 0.08 -5.67 0.12
CA ASN A 213 -0.10 -5.34 1.54
C ASN A 213 0.96 -4.35 2.03
N VAL A 214 1.51 -3.55 1.11
CA VAL A 214 2.45 -2.47 1.42
C VAL A 214 1.95 -1.19 0.79
N ASP A 215 1.65 -0.22 1.63
CA ASP A 215 1.28 1.14 1.21
C ASP A 215 2.47 2.08 1.34
N TRP A 216 2.63 2.92 0.35
CA TRP A 216 3.70 3.89 0.26
C TRP A 216 3.13 5.29 0.13
N TYR A 217 3.53 6.19 1.03
CA TYR A 217 3.14 7.59 1.04
C TYR A 217 4.36 8.50 1.03
N CYS A 218 4.19 9.67 0.42
CA CYS A 218 5.15 10.76 0.46
C CYS A 218 4.54 11.95 1.18
N HIS A 219 5.23 12.44 2.20
CA HIS A 219 4.89 13.69 2.85
C HIS A 219 5.83 14.78 2.33
N SER A 220 5.27 15.78 1.63
CA SER A 220 6.03 16.92 1.11
C SER A 220 6.13 17.99 2.19
N TYR A 221 7.35 18.31 2.61
CA TYR A 221 7.59 19.30 3.65
C TYR A 221 8.52 20.41 3.14
N TYR A 222 8.12 21.67 3.34
CA TYR A 222 8.85 22.84 2.86
C TYR A 222 9.52 23.64 3.98
N ASP A 223 9.44 23.22 5.25
CA ASP A 223 9.95 23.99 6.36
C ASP A 223 11.40 23.64 6.71
N ASP A 224 12.21 24.68 6.96
CA ASP A 224 13.62 24.53 7.34
C ASP A 224 13.85 24.10 8.80
N VAL A 225 12.82 24.13 9.63
CA VAL A 225 12.86 23.74 11.04
C VAL A 225 12.31 22.34 11.22
N VAL A 226 13.01 21.35 10.70
CA VAL A 226 12.59 19.96 10.81
C VAL A 226 13.32 19.29 11.96
N ILE A 227 12.57 18.78 12.91
CA ILE A 227 13.07 17.80 13.87
C ILE A 227 13.13 16.46 13.14
N ASN A 228 14.33 15.92 12.96
CA ASN A 228 14.50 14.60 12.38
C ASN A 228 13.97 13.55 13.36
N PHE A 229 13.03 12.75 12.91
CA PHE A 229 12.45 11.65 13.68
C PHE A 229 12.11 10.45 12.80
N SER A 230 12.03 9.30 13.41
CA SER A 230 11.46 8.12 12.80
C SER A 230 10.51 7.44 13.79
N PHE A 231 9.37 6.96 13.28
CA PHE A 231 8.49 6.06 14.02
C PHE A 231 8.47 4.70 13.37
N VAL A 232 8.57 3.65 14.20
CA VAL A 232 8.21 2.30 13.80
C VAL A 232 7.19 1.78 14.81
N ILE A 233 5.99 1.49 14.34
CA ILE A 233 4.87 1.10 15.21
C ILE A 233 4.36 -0.27 14.77
N LEU A 234 4.18 -1.15 15.73
CA LEU A 234 3.56 -2.46 15.54
C LEU A 234 2.24 -2.51 16.30
N ASN A 235 1.12 -2.46 15.58
CA ASN A 235 -0.21 -2.43 16.15
C ASN A 235 -0.34 -1.40 17.29
N GLU A 236 -1.12 -1.73 18.33
CA GLU A 236 -1.22 -0.97 19.59
C GLU A 236 -0.23 -1.48 20.66
N ALA A 237 0.77 -2.30 20.28
CA ALA A 237 1.61 -3.02 21.22
C ALA A 237 2.95 -2.33 21.48
N ILE A 238 3.63 -1.86 20.44
CA ILE A 238 4.98 -1.31 20.53
C ILE A 238 5.13 -0.12 19.60
N SER A 239 5.74 0.97 20.08
CA SER A 239 6.23 2.04 19.23
C SER A 239 7.69 2.37 19.50
N LEU A 240 8.45 2.55 18.44
CA LEU A 240 9.81 3.07 18.46
C LEU A 240 9.77 4.52 18.00
N LEU A 241 10.42 5.40 18.76
CA LEU A 241 10.66 6.78 18.37
C LEU A 241 12.16 7.00 18.26
N GLY A 242 12.65 7.11 17.05
CA GLY A 242 14.02 7.49 16.74
C GLY A 242 14.15 9.01 16.59
N SER A 243 15.25 9.55 17.06
CA SER A 243 15.64 10.93 16.77
C SER A 243 17.12 11.02 16.46
N SER A 244 17.49 11.82 15.47
CA SER A 244 18.90 12.11 15.18
C SER A 244 19.15 13.61 15.14
N SER A 245 20.32 14.02 15.61
CA SER A 245 20.84 15.35 15.37
C SER A 245 21.96 15.27 14.34
N LYS A 246 22.09 16.28 13.50
CA LYS A 246 23.02 16.34 12.35
C LYS A 246 24.50 16.01 12.66
N GLN A 247 24.88 15.81 13.92
CA GLN A 247 26.29 15.72 14.24
C GLN A 247 26.74 14.56 15.14
N THR A 248 25.96 13.94 16.02
CA THR A 248 26.58 12.91 16.90
C THR A 248 25.68 12.00 17.72
N ALA A 249 24.41 12.27 17.90
CA ALA A 249 23.61 11.45 18.81
C ALA A 249 22.28 11.06 18.19
N SER A 250 22.20 9.84 17.70
CA SER A 250 20.91 9.20 17.47
C SER A 250 20.51 8.45 18.73
N SER A 251 19.27 8.58 19.13
CA SER A 251 18.67 7.77 20.19
C SER A 251 17.35 7.18 19.70
N THR A 252 17.03 5.99 20.16
CA THR A 252 15.76 5.34 19.87
C THR A 252 15.12 4.93 21.18
N LEU A 253 13.91 5.38 21.40
CA LEU A 253 13.10 5.09 22.57
C LEU A 253 12.08 4.01 22.20
N VAL A 254 11.91 3.02 23.07
CA VAL A 254 10.93 1.95 22.89
C VAL A 254 9.84 2.11 23.93
N PHE A 255 8.60 2.13 23.47
CA PHE A 255 7.41 2.29 24.30
C PHE A 255 6.51 1.07 24.18
N HIS A 256 6.08 0.58 25.34
CA HIS A 256 5.10 -0.52 25.47
C HIS A 256 3.80 -0.06 26.16
N ASP A 257 3.76 1.20 26.63
CA ASP A 257 2.55 1.74 27.24
C ASP A 257 1.47 1.96 26.17
N PRO A 258 0.28 1.32 26.28
CA PRO A 258 -0.76 1.39 25.25
C PRO A 258 -1.23 2.82 24.95
N SER A 259 -1.25 3.71 25.97
CA SER A 259 -1.68 5.10 25.77
C SER A 259 -0.68 5.90 24.96
N LEU A 260 0.62 5.65 25.15
CA LEU A 260 1.69 6.30 24.38
C LEU A 260 1.73 5.73 22.96
N VAL A 261 1.63 4.40 22.81
CA VAL A 261 1.58 3.77 21.49
C VAL A 261 0.40 4.29 20.68
N LEU A 262 -0.78 4.37 21.28
CA LEU A 262 -1.97 4.95 20.63
C LEU A 262 -1.76 6.42 20.24
N THR A 263 -1.13 7.21 21.12
CA THR A 263 -0.82 8.61 20.81
C THR A 263 0.10 8.70 19.59
N HIS A 264 1.14 7.88 19.52
CA HIS A 264 2.05 7.84 18.38
C HIS A 264 1.34 7.37 17.09
N GLN A 265 0.42 6.41 17.18
CA GLN A 265 -0.41 5.99 16.04
C GLN A 265 -1.26 7.13 15.50
N LEU A 266 -1.96 7.86 16.38
CA LEU A 266 -2.80 9.00 15.99
C LEU A 266 -1.97 10.11 15.34
N MET A 267 -0.77 10.38 15.86
CA MET A 267 0.16 11.34 15.23
C MET A 267 0.55 10.87 13.82
N CYS A 268 0.92 9.61 13.67
CA CYS A 268 1.29 9.04 12.37
C CYS A 268 0.10 8.98 11.41
N GLN A 269 -1.10 8.67 11.89
CA GLN A 269 -2.31 8.69 11.08
C GLN A 269 -2.57 10.09 10.51
N HIS A 270 -2.43 11.12 11.32
CA HIS A 270 -2.55 12.52 10.86
C HIS A 270 -1.51 12.87 9.79
N ILE A 271 -0.29 12.36 9.90
CA ILE A 271 0.75 12.53 8.87
C ILE A 271 0.32 11.82 7.57
N ILE A 272 -0.22 10.58 7.65
CA ILE A 272 -0.71 9.83 6.48
C ILE A 272 -1.80 10.61 5.75
N GLU A 273 -2.77 11.16 6.48
CA GLU A 273 -3.88 11.95 5.92
C GLU A 273 -3.43 13.19 5.14
N GLN A 274 -2.26 13.73 5.50
CA GLN A 274 -1.63 14.87 4.82
C GLN A 274 -0.62 14.46 3.76
N SER A 275 -0.42 13.16 3.57
CA SER A 275 0.57 12.61 2.64
C SER A 275 -0.07 12.19 1.33
N THR A 276 0.72 12.19 0.27
CA THR A 276 0.29 11.72 -1.05
C THR A 276 0.69 10.25 -1.23
N PRO A 277 -0.24 9.36 -1.63
CA PRO A 277 0.11 7.99 -1.96
C PRO A 277 1.08 7.96 -3.15
N LEU A 278 2.10 7.11 -3.09
CA LEU A 278 3.08 6.95 -4.17
C LEU A 278 2.60 6.02 -5.29
N PHE A 279 1.46 5.36 -5.08
CA PHE A 279 0.78 4.55 -6.07
C PHE A 279 -0.69 4.97 -6.17
N GLU A 280 -1.15 5.20 -7.38
CA GLU A 280 -2.56 5.33 -7.70
C GLU A 280 -3.15 3.96 -7.99
N GLU A 281 -4.32 3.67 -7.42
CA GLU A 281 -5.00 2.39 -7.60
C GLU A 281 -6.18 2.51 -8.58
N PHE A 282 -6.21 1.59 -9.54
CA PHE A 282 -7.26 1.50 -10.56
C PHE A 282 -7.92 0.13 -10.51
N ARG A 283 -9.24 0.11 -10.57
CA ARG A 283 -9.99 -1.13 -10.76
C ARG A 283 -9.80 -1.65 -12.19
N ILE A 284 -10.04 -2.93 -12.38
CA ILE A 284 -9.96 -3.56 -13.71
C ILE A 284 -10.90 -2.91 -14.72
N SER A 285 -12.11 -2.50 -14.30
CA SER A 285 -13.04 -1.74 -15.13
C SER A 285 -12.49 -0.42 -15.66
N GLN A 286 -11.40 0.08 -15.06
CA GLN A 286 -10.70 1.32 -15.42
C GLN A 286 -9.46 1.06 -16.28
N SER A 287 -9.37 -0.07 -16.96
CA SER A 287 -8.19 -0.42 -17.81
C SER A 287 -7.89 0.64 -18.86
N TYR A 288 -8.92 1.32 -19.40
CA TYR A 288 -8.71 2.43 -20.33
C TYR A 288 -8.13 3.68 -19.66
N ASP A 289 -8.51 3.95 -18.40
CA ASP A 289 -7.97 5.08 -17.63
C ASP A 289 -6.47 4.86 -17.39
N VAL A 290 -6.08 3.63 -17.04
CA VAL A 290 -4.67 3.22 -16.93
C VAL A 290 -3.91 3.45 -18.23
N LEU A 291 -4.46 3.00 -19.37
CA LEU A 291 -3.82 3.19 -20.68
C LEU A 291 -3.73 4.67 -21.07
N ASN A 292 -4.74 5.47 -20.75
CA ASN A 292 -4.71 6.91 -20.95
C ASN A 292 -3.63 7.55 -20.09
N GLU A 293 -3.58 7.22 -18.80
CA GLU A 293 -2.58 7.76 -17.86
C GLU A 293 -1.17 7.52 -18.38
N ILE A 294 -0.80 6.27 -18.69
CA ILE A 294 0.53 5.94 -19.22
C ILE A 294 0.82 6.56 -20.58
N SER A 295 -0.21 6.86 -21.38
CA SER A 295 -0.04 7.49 -22.71
C SER A 295 0.36 8.97 -22.66
N HIS A 296 0.05 9.66 -21.57
CA HIS A 296 0.45 11.05 -21.35
C HIS A 296 1.97 11.21 -21.13
N PHE A 297 2.64 10.16 -20.66
CA PHE A 297 4.09 10.19 -20.43
C PHE A 297 4.85 10.00 -21.73
N ARG A 298 5.36 11.12 -22.29
CA ARG A 298 5.99 11.16 -23.62
C ARG A 298 7.51 11.06 -23.63
N LYS A 299 8.14 10.72 -22.50
CA LYS A 299 9.60 10.56 -22.43
C LYS A 299 10.06 9.33 -23.23
N LYS A 300 11.24 9.40 -23.84
CA LYS A 300 11.96 8.25 -24.38
C LYS A 300 12.47 7.39 -23.22
N GLY A 301 12.74 6.12 -23.48
CA GLY A 301 13.35 5.24 -22.49
C GLY A 301 12.97 3.77 -22.70
N THR A 302 13.74 2.91 -22.08
CA THR A 302 13.52 1.46 -22.10
C THR A 302 12.17 1.12 -21.49
N LEU A 303 11.42 0.25 -22.17
CA LEU A 303 10.20 -0.36 -21.62
C LEU A 303 10.52 -1.79 -21.16
N TYR A 304 10.37 -2.04 -19.89
CA TYR A 304 10.48 -3.37 -19.28
C TYR A 304 9.09 -3.97 -19.08
N SER A 305 8.98 -5.28 -19.34
CA SER A 305 7.79 -6.07 -19.11
C SER A 305 8.16 -7.32 -18.34
N CYS A 306 8.06 -7.28 -17.02
CA CYS A 306 8.36 -8.40 -16.14
C CYS A 306 7.10 -9.23 -15.91
N LEU A 307 7.08 -10.44 -16.47
CA LEU A 307 5.91 -11.31 -16.50
C LEU A 307 6.31 -12.75 -16.19
N PRO A 308 5.43 -13.55 -15.56
CA PRO A 308 5.69 -14.99 -15.40
C PRO A 308 5.64 -15.75 -16.73
N ALA A 309 4.87 -15.27 -17.70
CA ALA A 309 4.68 -15.79 -19.05
C ALA A 309 4.06 -14.70 -19.93
N PRO A 310 3.94 -14.89 -21.27
CA PRO A 310 3.29 -13.93 -22.15
C PRO A 310 1.92 -13.48 -21.65
N ALA A 311 1.65 -12.18 -21.74
CA ALA A 311 0.37 -11.60 -21.35
C ALA A 311 -0.62 -11.68 -22.52
N PHE A 312 -1.52 -12.63 -22.48
CA PHE A 312 -2.45 -12.92 -23.59
C PHE A 312 -3.40 -11.76 -23.94
N LEU A 313 -3.51 -10.75 -23.10
CA LEU A 313 -4.25 -9.53 -23.45
C LEU A 313 -3.53 -8.68 -24.52
N SER A 314 -2.21 -8.87 -24.72
CA SER A 314 -1.38 -8.12 -25.68
C SER A 314 -0.90 -8.93 -26.88
N VAL A 315 -1.37 -10.18 -27.05
CA VAL A 315 -1.05 -11.02 -28.21
C VAL A 315 -1.63 -10.47 -29.52
N GLN A 316 -1.33 -11.11 -30.65
CA GLN A 316 -1.92 -10.74 -31.93
C GLN A 316 -3.45 -10.78 -31.86
N LYS A 317 -4.09 -9.86 -32.60
CA LYS A 317 -5.56 -9.72 -32.58
C LYS A 317 -6.25 -11.03 -32.93
N ASP A 318 -5.80 -11.70 -34.00
CA ASP A 318 -6.44 -12.91 -34.51
C ASP A 318 -6.33 -14.05 -33.47
N LEU A 319 -5.16 -14.22 -32.84
CA LEU A 319 -4.98 -15.15 -31.74
C LEU A 319 -5.84 -14.82 -30.52
N LEU A 320 -5.99 -13.53 -30.19
CA LEU A 320 -6.87 -13.14 -29.10
C LEU A 320 -8.33 -13.46 -29.41
N GLU A 321 -8.80 -13.17 -30.63
CA GLU A 321 -10.18 -13.49 -31.08
C GLU A 321 -10.44 -14.99 -30.95
N GLU A 322 -9.52 -15.85 -31.41
CA GLU A 322 -9.59 -17.30 -31.30
C GLU A 322 -9.67 -17.77 -29.82
N ILE A 323 -8.83 -17.22 -28.95
CA ILE A 323 -8.88 -17.51 -27.51
C ILE A 323 -10.22 -17.11 -26.89
N LEU A 324 -10.75 -15.95 -27.24
CA LEU A 324 -12.00 -15.45 -26.67
C LEU A 324 -13.22 -16.25 -27.18
N GLU A 325 -13.21 -16.66 -28.44
CA GLU A 325 -14.25 -17.52 -29.03
C GLU A 325 -14.23 -18.93 -28.40
N ASP A 326 -13.06 -19.50 -28.17
CA ASP A 326 -12.90 -20.80 -27.50
C ASP A 326 -13.42 -20.83 -26.04
N ASN A 327 -13.67 -19.67 -25.44
CA ASN A 327 -14.20 -19.53 -24.09
C ASN A 327 -15.68 -19.12 -24.04
N ASP A 328 -16.40 -19.14 -25.16
CA ASP A 328 -17.84 -18.87 -25.27
C ASP A 328 -18.25 -17.52 -24.61
N LEU A 329 -17.44 -16.47 -24.79
CA LEU A 329 -17.67 -15.18 -24.16
C LEU A 329 -18.72 -14.35 -24.90
N PRO A 330 -19.50 -13.50 -24.19
CA PRO A 330 -20.45 -12.60 -24.84
C PRO A 330 -19.76 -11.61 -25.79
N ASP A 331 -20.37 -11.30 -26.94
CA ASP A 331 -19.87 -10.37 -27.97
C ASP A 331 -19.41 -9.02 -27.39
N LYS A 332 -20.15 -8.50 -26.40
CA LYS A 332 -19.79 -7.25 -25.73
C LYS A 332 -18.46 -7.34 -25.01
N THR A 333 -18.20 -8.47 -24.34
CA THR A 333 -16.94 -8.76 -23.65
C THR A 333 -15.80 -8.93 -24.64
N ILE A 334 -16.02 -9.67 -25.73
CA ILE A 334 -15.06 -9.84 -26.81
C ILE A 334 -14.64 -8.47 -27.38
N LYS A 335 -15.62 -7.63 -27.76
CA LYS A 335 -15.36 -6.28 -28.28
C LYS A 335 -14.59 -5.39 -27.29
N HIS A 336 -14.90 -5.51 -26.02
CA HIS A 336 -14.17 -4.78 -24.95
C HIS A 336 -12.69 -5.23 -24.87
N CYS A 337 -12.44 -6.55 -24.82
CA CYS A 337 -11.08 -7.09 -24.79
C CYS A 337 -10.26 -6.74 -26.02
N ILE A 338 -10.85 -6.80 -27.22
CA ILE A 338 -10.20 -6.38 -28.48
C ILE A 338 -9.88 -4.89 -28.46
N GLY A 339 -10.75 -4.07 -27.90
CA GLY A 339 -10.50 -2.61 -27.72
C GLY A 339 -9.27 -2.36 -26.86
N ILE A 340 -9.15 -3.03 -25.70
CA ILE A 340 -7.98 -2.92 -24.81
C ILE A 340 -6.73 -3.48 -25.51
N ASN A 341 -6.82 -4.64 -26.16
CA ASN A 341 -5.72 -5.21 -26.93
C ASN A 341 -5.18 -4.23 -27.98
N ARG A 342 -6.06 -3.60 -28.75
CA ARG A 342 -5.68 -2.61 -29.76
C ARG A 342 -4.88 -1.45 -29.14
N SER A 343 -5.31 -0.93 -28.00
CA SER A 343 -4.63 0.16 -27.31
C SER A 343 -3.27 -0.27 -26.75
N LEU A 344 -3.20 -1.45 -26.13
CA LEU A 344 -1.94 -2.02 -25.63
C LEU A 344 -0.93 -2.25 -26.77
N ARG A 345 -1.38 -2.88 -27.83
CA ARG A 345 -0.53 -3.14 -29.01
C ARG A 345 -0.06 -1.87 -29.66
N HIS A 346 -0.91 -0.86 -29.74
CA HIS A 346 -0.51 0.45 -30.28
C HIS A 346 0.67 1.04 -29.48
N VAL A 347 0.63 1.00 -28.14
CA VAL A 347 1.72 1.46 -27.29
C VAL A 347 3.01 0.64 -27.55
N MET A 348 2.91 -0.67 -27.64
CA MET A 348 4.06 -1.56 -27.85
C MET A 348 4.66 -1.43 -29.27
N GLU A 349 3.80 -1.33 -30.28
CA GLU A 349 4.25 -1.25 -31.69
C GLU A 349 4.96 0.06 -32.02
N GLN A 350 4.77 1.11 -31.22
CA GLN A 350 5.54 2.35 -31.37
C GLN A 350 7.06 2.12 -31.23
N TYR A 351 7.50 1.11 -30.50
CA TYR A 351 8.93 0.78 -30.34
C TYR A 351 9.52 0.19 -31.63
N PHE A 352 8.69 -0.33 -32.52
CA PHE A 352 9.09 -1.01 -33.75
C PHE A 352 8.73 -0.24 -35.03
N SER A 353 7.98 0.86 -34.90
CA SER A 353 7.55 1.68 -36.04
C SER A 353 8.57 2.80 -36.35
N PRO A 354 9.15 2.85 -37.55
CA PRO A 354 10.09 3.89 -37.97
C PRO A 354 9.57 5.33 -37.84
N SER A 355 8.26 5.51 -37.92
CA SER A 355 7.61 6.82 -37.79
C SER A 355 7.43 7.28 -36.34
N SER A 356 7.66 6.40 -35.37
CA SER A 356 7.50 6.71 -33.96
C SER A 356 8.77 7.33 -33.38
N LYS A 357 8.57 8.26 -32.45
CA LYS A 357 9.68 8.82 -31.65
C LYS A 357 10.33 7.81 -30.70
N TYR A 358 9.67 6.67 -30.42
CA TYR A 358 10.18 5.58 -29.60
C TYR A 358 10.88 4.51 -30.44
N TYR A 359 10.98 4.71 -31.75
CA TYR A 359 11.67 3.76 -32.63
C TYR A 359 13.10 3.52 -32.14
N ASN A 360 13.49 2.26 -32.08
CA ASN A 360 14.77 1.75 -31.56
C ASN A 360 15.02 1.98 -30.05
N GLU A 361 14.07 2.53 -29.28
CA GLU A 361 14.20 2.44 -27.83
C GLU A 361 14.09 0.97 -27.39
N PRO A 362 14.87 0.51 -26.41
CA PRO A 362 14.80 -0.89 -25.98
C PRO A 362 13.44 -1.28 -25.42
N PHE A 363 12.97 -2.44 -25.83
CA PHE A 363 11.79 -3.09 -25.26
C PHE A 363 12.18 -4.49 -24.75
N ILE A 364 12.05 -4.74 -23.46
CA ILE A 364 12.63 -5.91 -22.81
C ILE A 364 11.54 -6.67 -22.07
N TYR A 365 11.33 -7.93 -22.46
CA TYR A 365 10.58 -8.89 -21.67
C TYR A 365 11.51 -9.60 -20.71
N ILE A 366 11.03 -9.79 -19.46
CA ILE A 366 11.71 -10.59 -18.44
C ILE A 366 10.72 -11.68 -18.02
N PHE A 367 11.02 -12.93 -18.38
CA PHE A 367 10.20 -14.10 -18.01
C PHE A 367 10.92 -14.94 -16.98
N ARG A 368 10.13 -15.61 -16.14
CA ARG A 368 10.61 -16.69 -15.27
C ARG A 368 10.70 -17.96 -16.06
N LEU A 369 11.91 -18.49 -16.23
CA LEU A 369 12.17 -19.63 -17.12
C LEU A 369 11.35 -20.86 -16.75
N GLU A 370 11.43 -21.30 -15.50
CA GLU A 370 10.74 -22.51 -15.02
C GLU A 370 9.21 -22.35 -15.08
N GLU A 371 8.73 -21.16 -14.76
CA GLU A 371 7.30 -20.84 -14.81
C GLU A 371 6.80 -20.76 -16.26
N LEU A 372 7.60 -20.23 -17.18
CA LEU A 372 7.28 -20.18 -18.61
C LEU A 372 7.11 -21.61 -19.17
N ILE A 373 8.08 -22.49 -18.87
CA ILE A 373 8.04 -23.92 -19.28
C ILE A 373 6.82 -24.60 -18.67
N ARG A 374 6.66 -24.52 -17.35
CA ARG A 374 5.56 -25.17 -16.62
C ARG A 374 4.17 -24.73 -17.13
N ARG A 375 4.00 -23.44 -17.43
CA ARG A 375 2.73 -22.91 -17.95
C ARG A 375 2.47 -23.36 -19.39
N GLY A 376 3.50 -23.44 -20.21
CA GLY A 376 3.38 -23.90 -21.60
C GLY A 376 2.83 -25.32 -21.70
N HIS A 377 3.23 -26.21 -20.79
CA HIS A 377 2.78 -27.62 -20.78
C HIS A 377 1.39 -27.86 -20.16
N GLN A 378 0.73 -26.82 -19.63
CA GLN A 378 -0.65 -26.95 -19.15
C GLN A 378 -1.61 -27.04 -20.31
N GLU A 379 -2.47 -28.08 -20.33
CA GLU A 379 -3.49 -28.27 -21.40
C GLU A 379 -4.38 -27.04 -21.55
N LYS A 380 -4.80 -26.47 -20.42
CA LYS A 380 -5.57 -25.23 -20.31
C LYS A 380 -4.98 -24.32 -19.25
N LEU A 381 -4.29 -23.28 -19.67
CA LEU A 381 -3.75 -22.26 -18.80
C LEU A 381 -4.80 -21.19 -18.49
N ARG A 382 -5.17 -21.00 -17.24
CA ARG A 382 -5.98 -19.85 -16.84
C ARG A 382 -5.22 -18.55 -17.05
N SER A 383 -5.61 -17.76 -18.03
CA SER A 383 -5.03 -16.45 -18.26
C SER A 383 -5.54 -15.43 -17.23
N ARG A 384 -4.64 -14.94 -16.40
CA ARG A 384 -4.99 -13.98 -15.36
C ARG A 384 -5.45 -12.64 -15.95
N SER A 385 -4.73 -12.11 -16.92
CA SER A 385 -5.05 -10.83 -17.56
C SER A 385 -6.41 -10.87 -18.26
N LEU A 386 -6.68 -11.92 -19.05
CA LEU A 386 -7.98 -12.08 -19.71
C LEU A 386 -9.10 -12.34 -18.71
N THR A 387 -8.90 -13.22 -17.71
CA THR A 387 -9.89 -13.50 -16.65
C THR A 387 -10.31 -12.21 -15.94
N LEU A 388 -9.35 -11.36 -15.61
CA LEU A 388 -9.63 -10.09 -14.95
C LEU A 388 -10.39 -9.12 -15.87
N THR A 389 -10.00 -9.03 -17.13
CA THR A 389 -10.64 -8.13 -18.11
C THR A 389 -12.06 -8.60 -18.48
N CYS A 390 -12.27 -9.91 -18.59
CA CYS A 390 -13.57 -10.48 -18.94
C CYS A 390 -14.53 -10.60 -17.74
N GLY A 391 -14.02 -10.57 -16.51
CA GLY A 391 -14.79 -10.80 -15.28
C GLY A 391 -15.17 -12.28 -15.05
N THR A 392 -14.75 -13.18 -15.95
CA THR A 392 -14.99 -14.63 -15.90
C THR A 392 -13.69 -15.37 -16.21
N PRO A 393 -13.51 -16.63 -15.73
CA PRO A 393 -12.32 -17.41 -16.04
C PRO A 393 -12.14 -17.58 -17.56
N VAL A 394 -10.96 -17.22 -18.07
CA VAL A 394 -10.57 -17.41 -19.46
C VAL A 394 -9.36 -18.32 -19.52
N PHE A 395 -9.47 -19.36 -20.35
CA PHE A 395 -8.44 -20.38 -20.50
C PHE A 395 -7.79 -20.30 -21.89
N VAL A 396 -6.49 -20.45 -21.90
CA VAL A 396 -5.64 -20.49 -23.11
C VAL A 396 -5.19 -21.93 -23.31
N LYS A 397 -5.41 -22.47 -24.49
CA LYS A 397 -4.95 -23.81 -24.87
C LYS A 397 -3.43 -23.80 -25.07
N LYS A 398 -2.78 -24.96 -24.90
CA LYS A 398 -1.33 -25.09 -25.16
C LYS A 398 -0.94 -24.71 -26.59
N ALA A 399 -1.80 -24.97 -27.59
CA ALA A 399 -1.57 -24.57 -28.98
C ALA A 399 -1.48 -23.03 -29.12
N HIS A 400 -2.36 -22.27 -28.45
CA HIS A 400 -2.30 -20.81 -28.45
C HIS A 400 -1.02 -20.29 -27.75
N PHE A 401 -0.58 -21.00 -26.70
CA PHE A 401 0.65 -20.65 -26.01
C PHE A 401 1.87 -20.86 -26.93
N ALA A 402 1.95 -22.00 -27.60
CA ALA A 402 3.00 -22.32 -28.59
C ALA A 402 3.01 -21.31 -29.74
N GLN A 403 1.84 -20.93 -30.26
CA GLN A 403 1.71 -19.92 -31.32
C GLN A 403 2.28 -18.57 -30.89
N GLU A 404 2.00 -18.11 -29.66
CA GLU A 404 2.56 -16.86 -29.14
C GLU A 404 4.08 -16.94 -28.95
N LEU A 405 4.62 -18.07 -28.48
CA LEU A 405 6.07 -18.26 -28.40
C LEU A 405 6.76 -18.16 -29.76
N ARG A 406 6.19 -18.78 -30.80
CA ARG A 406 6.71 -18.67 -32.18
C ARG A 406 6.66 -17.23 -32.68
N TYR A 407 5.56 -16.55 -32.43
CA TYR A 407 5.45 -15.15 -32.83
C TYR A 407 6.50 -14.29 -32.13
N LEU A 408 6.71 -14.45 -30.83
CA LEU A 408 7.72 -13.73 -30.08
C LEU A 408 9.14 -14.06 -30.58
N ALA A 409 9.43 -15.33 -30.87
CA ALA A 409 10.72 -15.75 -31.43
C ALA A 409 11.03 -15.07 -32.78
N HIS A 410 10.06 -15.06 -33.70
CA HIS A 410 10.21 -14.37 -34.98
C HIS A 410 10.39 -12.87 -34.83
N LYS A 411 9.68 -12.27 -33.87
CA LYS A 411 9.78 -10.85 -33.56
C LYS A 411 11.16 -10.48 -33.02
N LEU A 412 11.78 -11.34 -32.19
CA LEU A 412 13.14 -11.20 -31.69
C LEU A 412 14.18 -11.18 -32.80
N GLN A 413 14.00 -12.02 -33.82
CA GLN A 413 14.90 -12.09 -34.99
C GLN A 413 14.78 -10.84 -35.87
N LYS A 414 13.59 -10.23 -35.92
CA LYS A 414 13.30 -9.06 -36.79
C LYS A 414 13.67 -7.73 -36.16
N HIS A 415 13.58 -7.59 -34.84
CA HIS A 415 13.70 -6.31 -34.14
C HIS A 415 14.86 -6.35 -33.13
N PRO A 416 16.02 -5.75 -33.43
CA PRO A 416 17.20 -5.80 -32.57
C PRO A 416 17.01 -5.03 -31.24
N ASN A 417 16.06 -4.10 -31.17
CA ASN A 417 15.70 -3.38 -29.95
C ASN A 417 14.69 -4.12 -29.05
N LEU A 418 14.16 -5.27 -29.52
CA LEU A 418 13.42 -6.19 -28.69
C LEU A 418 14.38 -7.18 -28.04
N GLN A 419 14.23 -7.41 -26.76
CA GLN A 419 15.00 -8.41 -26.01
C GLN A 419 14.05 -9.24 -25.15
N VAL A 420 14.42 -10.51 -24.92
CA VAL A 420 13.78 -11.38 -23.93
C VAL A 420 14.88 -11.93 -23.03
N ALA A 421 14.70 -11.78 -21.73
CA ALA A 421 15.56 -12.39 -20.72
C ALA A 421 14.77 -13.49 -19.98
N LEU A 422 15.38 -14.66 -19.89
CA LEU A 422 14.83 -15.85 -19.21
C LEU A 422 15.56 -16.01 -17.88
N VAL A 423 14.93 -15.59 -16.79
CA VAL A 423 15.50 -15.63 -15.44
C VAL A 423 15.13 -16.98 -14.80
N SER A 424 16.12 -17.76 -14.43
CA SER A 424 15.96 -19.01 -13.71
C SER A 424 15.88 -18.81 -12.21
N GLU A 425 15.18 -19.69 -11.51
CA GLU A 425 15.15 -19.74 -10.03
C GLU A 425 16.57 -19.93 -9.42
N LYS A 426 17.52 -20.40 -10.23
CA LYS A 426 18.94 -20.60 -9.83
C LYS A 426 19.79 -19.33 -9.91
N ASP A 427 19.25 -18.25 -10.46
CA ASP A 427 20.03 -17.03 -10.74
C ASP A 427 20.20 -16.10 -9.52
N ASP A 428 19.67 -16.45 -8.36
CA ASP A 428 19.64 -15.58 -7.16
C ASP A 428 19.08 -14.17 -7.45
N ILE A 429 18.07 -14.10 -8.31
CA ILE A 429 17.42 -12.87 -8.76
C ILE A 429 15.98 -12.85 -8.27
N VAL A 430 15.63 -11.84 -7.49
CA VAL A 430 14.26 -11.64 -7.03
C VAL A 430 13.46 -10.89 -8.09
N LEU A 431 12.50 -11.56 -8.70
CA LEU A 431 11.52 -10.94 -9.59
C LEU A 431 10.17 -10.73 -8.88
N PRO A 432 9.41 -9.68 -9.23
CA PRO A 432 8.08 -9.46 -8.67
C PRO A 432 7.15 -10.65 -8.99
N ALA A 433 6.39 -11.10 -7.99
CA ALA A 433 5.42 -12.20 -8.15
C ALA A 433 4.19 -11.82 -8.99
N ILE A 434 4.11 -10.58 -9.44
CA ILE A 434 3.00 -9.98 -10.19
C ILE A 434 3.46 -9.54 -11.58
N ASN A 435 2.49 -9.32 -12.47
CA ASN A 435 2.78 -8.68 -13.75
C ASN A 435 3.15 -7.21 -13.51
N CYS A 436 4.29 -6.80 -14.02
CA CYS A 436 4.78 -5.44 -13.84
C CYS A 436 5.38 -4.91 -15.15
N TRP A 437 5.01 -3.69 -15.47
CA TRP A 437 5.59 -2.94 -16.59
C TRP A 437 6.22 -1.67 -16.06
N CYS A 438 7.39 -1.34 -16.54
CA CYS A 438 8.08 -0.11 -16.16
C CYS A 438 8.68 0.55 -17.38
N LYS A 439 8.36 1.81 -17.57
CA LYS A 439 9.08 2.66 -18.50
C LYS A 439 10.12 3.46 -17.72
N LYS A 440 11.38 3.21 -18.02
CA LYS A 440 12.51 3.83 -17.30
C LYS A 440 12.30 5.32 -17.08
N ASP A 441 12.53 5.77 -15.86
CA ASP A 441 12.43 7.18 -15.41
C ASP A 441 11.08 7.86 -15.73
N THR A 442 10.01 7.07 -15.89
CA THR A 442 8.73 7.62 -16.32
C THR A 442 7.55 7.11 -15.49
N TRP A 443 7.29 5.81 -15.51
CA TRP A 443 6.18 5.19 -14.80
C TRP A 443 6.41 3.69 -14.58
N MET A 444 5.72 3.16 -13.59
CA MET A 444 5.60 1.73 -13.32
C MET A 444 4.13 1.36 -13.14
N VAL A 445 3.71 0.28 -13.78
CA VAL A 445 2.36 -0.30 -13.64
C VAL A 445 2.50 -1.71 -13.10
N GLN A 446 1.77 -2.01 -12.05
CA GLN A 446 1.66 -3.33 -11.45
C GLN A 446 0.22 -3.83 -11.63
N MET A 447 0.06 -5.11 -11.99
CA MET A 447 -1.24 -5.75 -12.11
C MET A 447 -1.38 -6.82 -11.03
N ASN A 448 -2.34 -6.66 -10.15
CA ASN A 448 -2.67 -7.60 -9.09
C ASN A 448 -4.05 -8.26 -9.30
N LYS A 449 -4.56 -8.99 -8.31
CA LYS A 449 -5.87 -9.69 -8.40
C LYS A 449 -7.08 -8.74 -8.44
N SER A 450 -6.94 -7.51 -7.98
CA SER A 450 -8.04 -6.54 -7.84
C SER A 450 -8.01 -5.41 -8.87
N GLY A 451 -6.86 -5.18 -9.53
CA GLY A 451 -6.72 -4.08 -10.49
C GLY A 451 -5.27 -3.76 -10.81
N PHE A 452 -5.03 -2.49 -11.00
CA PHE A 452 -3.72 -1.94 -11.33
C PHE A 452 -3.28 -0.95 -10.26
N ARG A 453 -1.97 -0.85 -10.07
CA ARG A 453 -1.31 0.22 -9.31
C ARG A 453 -0.33 0.91 -10.24
N ILE A 454 -0.38 2.24 -10.27
CA ILE A 454 0.52 3.06 -11.09
C ILE A 454 1.35 3.94 -10.17
N SER A 455 2.64 4.01 -10.43
CA SER A 455 3.52 5.02 -9.85
C SER A 455 4.26 5.77 -10.95
N SER A 456 4.25 7.09 -10.87
CA SER A 456 5.10 7.98 -11.65
C SER A 456 6.17 8.65 -10.77
N GLU A 457 6.30 8.19 -9.54
CA GLU A 457 7.28 8.70 -8.59
C GLU A 457 8.69 8.24 -9.02
N TYR A 458 9.58 9.23 -9.21
CA TYR A 458 10.90 9.02 -9.81
C TYR A 458 11.74 7.97 -9.08
N ASN A 459 11.82 8.03 -7.74
CA ASN A 459 12.68 7.13 -6.98
C ASN A 459 12.19 5.68 -7.04
N ILE A 460 10.87 5.44 -7.02
CA ILE A 460 10.26 4.12 -7.16
C ILE A 460 10.53 3.56 -8.56
N VAL A 461 10.27 4.36 -9.59
CA VAL A 461 10.46 3.96 -10.99
C VAL A 461 11.94 3.73 -11.29
N SER A 462 12.82 4.58 -10.77
CA SER A 462 14.27 4.45 -10.92
C SER A 462 14.81 3.21 -10.21
N ALA A 463 14.39 2.93 -8.97
CA ALA A 463 14.78 1.73 -8.24
C ALA A 463 14.33 0.45 -8.97
N ALA A 464 13.06 0.40 -9.44
CA ALA A 464 12.57 -0.73 -10.23
C ALA A 464 13.37 -0.92 -11.52
N SER A 465 13.65 0.16 -12.24
CA SER A 465 14.46 0.11 -13.48
C SER A 465 15.87 -0.37 -13.21
N SER A 466 16.53 0.15 -12.15
CA SER A 466 17.89 -0.23 -11.77
C SER A 466 17.98 -1.71 -11.37
N GLN A 467 17.00 -2.21 -10.63
CA GLN A 467 16.90 -3.62 -10.25
C GLN A 467 16.82 -4.51 -11.51
N TRP A 468 15.99 -4.14 -12.48
CA TRP A 468 15.84 -4.95 -13.69
C TRP A 468 17.05 -4.84 -14.61
N GLU A 469 17.71 -3.70 -14.68
CA GLU A 469 19.00 -3.58 -15.37
C GLU A 469 20.07 -4.46 -14.72
N HIS A 470 20.10 -4.52 -13.40
CA HIS A 470 21.02 -5.42 -12.68
C HIS A 470 20.69 -6.88 -12.96
N CYS A 471 19.42 -7.25 -12.88
CA CYS A 471 18.92 -8.57 -13.24
C CYS A 471 19.40 -8.98 -14.66
N LEU A 472 19.18 -8.13 -15.66
CA LEU A 472 19.58 -8.40 -17.04
C LEU A 472 21.09 -8.62 -17.21
N ARG A 473 21.92 -7.89 -16.47
CA ARG A 473 23.38 -8.09 -16.51
C ARG A 473 23.81 -9.43 -15.92
N SER A 474 23.05 -9.93 -14.95
CA SER A 474 23.33 -11.19 -14.24
C SER A 474 22.85 -12.43 -15.00
N VAL A 475 21.89 -12.28 -15.95
CA VAL A 475 21.41 -13.39 -16.77
C VAL A 475 22.48 -13.78 -17.80
N PRO A 476 22.84 -15.07 -17.94
CA PRO A 476 23.75 -15.55 -18.95
C PRO A 476 23.33 -15.22 -20.39
N ALA A 477 24.31 -15.06 -21.30
CA ALA A 477 24.08 -14.67 -22.69
C ALA A 477 23.11 -15.61 -23.43
N GLU A 478 23.19 -16.92 -23.16
CA GLU A 478 22.32 -17.96 -23.75
C GLU A 478 20.85 -17.75 -23.42
N ARG A 479 20.55 -17.05 -22.31
CA ARG A 479 19.20 -16.79 -21.82
C ARG A 479 18.76 -15.33 -21.96
N ARG A 480 19.58 -14.46 -22.60
CA ARG A 480 19.23 -13.07 -22.84
C ARG A 480 19.50 -12.55 -24.24
N ASP A 481 20.38 -13.21 -25.01
CA ASP A 481 20.70 -12.78 -26.38
C ASP A 481 19.62 -13.27 -27.34
N ASN A 482 19.27 -12.44 -28.33
CA ASN A 482 18.11 -12.67 -29.20
C ASN A 482 18.16 -13.99 -29.95
N ILE A 483 19.33 -14.40 -30.47
CA ILE A 483 19.46 -15.63 -31.28
C ILE A 483 19.25 -16.87 -30.42
N PRO A 484 20.00 -17.13 -29.33
CA PRO A 484 19.79 -18.29 -28.48
C PRO A 484 18.36 -18.34 -27.90
N VAL A 485 17.85 -17.19 -27.44
CA VAL A 485 16.50 -17.12 -26.87
C VAL A 485 15.42 -17.40 -27.92
N SER A 486 15.57 -16.90 -29.16
CA SER A 486 14.60 -17.22 -30.22
C SER A 486 14.57 -18.70 -30.56
N HIS A 487 15.73 -19.38 -30.61
CA HIS A 487 15.82 -20.82 -30.79
C HIS A 487 15.14 -21.57 -29.64
N PHE A 488 15.48 -21.22 -28.41
CA PHE A 488 14.84 -21.80 -27.23
C PHE A 488 13.30 -21.67 -27.25
N LEU A 489 12.75 -20.51 -27.62
CA LEU A 489 11.31 -20.28 -27.70
C LEU A 489 10.66 -21.13 -28.80
N LEU A 490 11.34 -21.34 -29.94
CA LEU A 490 10.85 -22.22 -31.02
C LEU A 490 10.87 -23.69 -30.61
N GLU A 491 11.95 -24.13 -29.97
CA GLU A 491 12.08 -25.49 -29.43
C GLU A 491 11.00 -25.76 -28.38
N LEU A 492 10.83 -24.83 -27.42
CA LEU A 492 9.79 -24.94 -26.40
C LEU A 492 8.38 -24.98 -27.01
N ALA A 493 8.10 -24.17 -28.06
CA ALA A 493 6.82 -24.19 -28.73
C ALA A 493 6.54 -25.53 -29.42
N THR A 494 7.57 -26.17 -29.98
CA THR A 494 7.47 -27.51 -30.59
C THR A 494 7.26 -28.59 -29.52
N ASP A 495 8.03 -28.52 -28.44
CA ASP A 495 7.95 -29.45 -27.31
C ASP A 495 6.55 -29.43 -26.66
N ILE A 496 5.96 -28.23 -26.48
CA ILE A 496 4.60 -28.04 -25.95
C ILE A 496 3.53 -28.74 -26.83
N GLU A 497 3.72 -28.73 -28.13
CA GLU A 497 2.74 -29.37 -29.07
C GLU A 497 2.91 -30.87 -29.17
N GLU A 498 4.14 -31.38 -29.14
CA GLU A 498 4.46 -32.77 -29.33
C GLU A 498 4.29 -33.64 -28.07
N ASN A 499 4.51 -33.02 -26.89
CA ASN A 499 4.49 -33.78 -25.64
C ASN A 499 3.13 -33.70 -24.91
N PRO A 500 2.74 -34.80 -24.22
CA PRO A 500 1.52 -34.80 -23.42
C PRO A 500 1.59 -33.77 -22.30
N SER A 501 0.43 -33.27 -21.92
CA SER A 501 0.28 -32.28 -20.85
C SER A 501 0.79 -32.81 -19.52
N ILE A 502 1.43 -31.96 -18.76
CA ILE A 502 1.76 -32.21 -17.34
C ILE A 502 0.55 -31.74 -16.53
N ASP A 503 -0.26 -32.66 -16.02
CA ASP A 503 -1.38 -32.39 -15.12
C ASP A 503 -0.93 -32.02 -13.71
#